data_bceb7143da243676ef9e9123eaaf8d78
#
_entry.id   bceb7143da243676ef9e9123eaaf8d78
#
_cell.length_a   1.000
_cell.length_b   1.000
_cell.length_c   1.000
_cell.angle_alpha   90.00
_cell.angle_beta   90.00
_cell.angle_gamma   90.00
#
_symmetry.space_group_name_H-M   'P 1'
#
loop_
_entity.id
_entity.type
_entity.pdbx_description
1 polymer ?
#
loop_
_entity_poly.entity_id
_entity_poly.type
_entity_poly.pdbx_seq_one_letter_code
_entity_poly.pdbx_strand_id
1 'polypeptide(L)'
;MFKNGSGGYWIENYVKGFTSEKRILLSKQEMLGKWNDILVNVNWTHKEDGFFKIWVNDKLAYDYKGKTKSKGVKTYYKFGIYRSWISKYKSYHKGKEVPTQVVYFDEVRSGKTKEKVIGNLK
;
A
#
# COMPACT_ATOMS: atom_id res chain seq x y z
N MET A 1 -0.26 -7.27 6.53
CA MET A 1 -0.48 -8.54 7.28
C MET A 1 -1.72 -8.41 8.13
N PHE A 2 -2.69 -9.27 7.96
CA PHE A 2 -3.92 -9.25 8.76
C PHE A 2 -3.63 -9.87 10.14
N LYS A 3 -3.60 -9.08 11.19
CA LYS A 3 -3.62 -9.58 12.56
C LYS A 3 -5.04 -9.48 13.11
N ASN A 4 -5.55 -10.59 13.65
CA ASN A 4 -6.79 -10.64 14.44
C ASN A 4 -8.06 -10.19 13.72
N GLY A 5 -8.27 -10.60 12.47
CA GLY A 5 -9.49 -10.29 11.73
C GLY A 5 -9.63 -8.83 11.30
N SER A 6 -8.69 -7.95 11.64
CA SER A 6 -8.61 -6.62 11.12
C SER A 6 -8.03 -6.69 9.70
N GLY A 7 -8.84 -6.47 8.72
CA GLY A 7 -8.41 -6.24 7.34
C GLY A 7 -8.46 -4.76 7.03
N GLY A 8 -7.93 -4.39 5.88
CA GLY A 8 -7.96 -3.03 5.40
C GLY A 8 -6.78 -2.73 4.50
N TYR A 9 -6.72 -1.51 4.03
CA TYR A 9 -5.59 -0.98 3.30
C TYR A 9 -4.80 -0.05 4.23
N TRP A 10 -3.52 -0.31 4.36
CA TRP A 10 -2.67 0.54 5.21
C TRP A 10 -1.33 0.78 4.56
N ILE A 11 -0.67 1.85 5.01
CA ILE A 11 0.73 2.08 4.73
C ILE A 11 1.58 1.64 5.92
N GLU A 12 2.69 1.03 5.61
CA GLU A 12 3.79 0.80 6.53
C GLU A 12 5.03 1.44 5.93
N ASN A 13 5.44 2.55 6.52
CA ASN A 13 6.66 3.24 6.11
C ASN A 13 7.83 2.64 6.89
N TYR A 14 8.67 1.90 6.19
CA TYR A 14 9.83 1.22 6.74
C TYR A 14 11.10 1.66 6.03
N VAL A 15 11.83 2.57 6.65
CA VAL A 15 13.16 2.98 6.20
C VAL A 15 14.17 2.56 7.26
N LYS A 16 15.26 1.91 6.86
CA LYS A 16 16.30 1.42 7.79
C LYS A 16 16.76 2.54 8.72
N GLY A 17 16.67 2.28 10.05
CA GLY A 17 16.97 3.25 11.09
C GLY A 17 15.78 4.10 11.56
N PHE A 18 14.60 3.91 10.99
CA PHE A 18 13.36 4.52 11.45
C PHE A 18 12.48 3.50 12.19
N THR A 19 11.74 3.96 13.17
CA THR A 19 10.58 3.22 13.67
C THR A 19 9.54 3.15 12.58
N SER A 20 9.05 1.94 12.27
CA SER A 20 7.99 1.78 11.29
C SER A 20 6.73 2.51 11.76
N GLU A 21 6.27 3.46 10.96
CA GLU A 21 4.95 4.06 11.14
C GLU A 21 3.94 3.23 10.36
N LYS A 22 2.89 2.81 11.03
CA LYS A 22 1.78 2.08 10.42
C LYS A 22 0.50 2.87 10.56
N ARG A 23 -0.13 3.18 9.44
CA ARG A 23 -1.39 3.91 9.39
C ARG A 23 -2.39 3.21 8.49
N ILE A 24 -3.60 3.04 9.00
CA ILE A 24 -4.73 2.52 8.22
C ILE A 24 -5.27 3.63 7.32
N LEU A 25 -5.36 3.35 6.03
CA LEU A 25 -5.89 4.26 5.01
C LEU A 25 -7.34 3.97 4.67
N LEU A 26 -7.72 2.70 4.68
CA LEU A 26 -9.08 2.19 4.51
C LEU A 26 -9.30 1.06 5.49
N SER A 27 -10.41 1.08 6.19
CA SER A 27 -10.87 -0.07 6.96
C SER A 27 -11.24 -1.24 6.04
N LYS A 28 -11.40 -2.44 6.60
CA LYS A 28 -11.86 -3.59 5.83
C LYS A 28 -13.21 -3.34 5.16
N GLN A 29 -14.15 -2.72 5.87
CA GLN A 29 -15.48 -2.42 5.35
C GLN A 29 -15.45 -1.39 4.22
N GLU A 30 -14.60 -0.38 4.32
CA GLU A 30 -14.42 0.62 3.26
C GLU A 30 -13.74 0.05 2.02
N MET A 31 -12.93 -0.99 2.17
CA MET A 31 -12.21 -1.61 1.06
C MET A 31 -13.04 -2.64 0.28
N LEU A 32 -13.97 -3.33 0.95
CA LEU A 32 -14.73 -4.42 0.35
C LEU A 32 -15.94 -3.95 -0.47
N GLY A 33 -16.19 -4.62 -1.59
CA GLY A 33 -17.41 -4.48 -2.38
C GLY A 33 -17.55 -3.18 -3.17
N LYS A 34 -16.49 -2.39 -3.29
CA LYS A 34 -16.49 -1.15 -4.07
C LYS A 34 -15.10 -0.80 -4.58
N TRP A 35 -15.05 0.04 -5.60
CA TRP A 35 -13.82 0.63 -6.09
C TRP A 35 -13.31 1.72 -5.14
N ASN A 36 -12.02 1.78 -4.98
CA ASN A 36 -11.34 2.83 -4.23
C ASN A 36 -10.19 3.38 -5.07
N ASP A 37 -10.18 4.69 -5.24
CA ASP A 37 -9.12 5.39 -5.95
C ASP A 37 -7.94 5.64 -5.00
N ILE A 38 -6.76 5.22 -5.41
CA ILE A 38 -5.53 5.44 -4.68
C ILE A 38 -4.57 6.24 -5.56
N LEU A 39 -4.23 7.42 -5.12
CA LEU A 39 -3.22 8.26 -5.76
C LEU A 39 -2.00 8.40 -4.86
N VAL A 40 -0.83 8.09 -5.39
CA VAL A 40 0.44 8.19 -4.67
C VAL A 40 1.33 9.21 -5.35
N ASN A 41 1.89 10.14 -4.56
CA ASN A 41 2.94 11.04 -4.99
C ASN A 41 4.15 10.88 -4.07
N VAL A 42 5.28 10.53 -4.64
CA VAL A 42 6.48 10.18 -3.87
C VAL A 42 7.74 10.70 -4.53
N ASN A 43 8.66 11.23 -3.72
CA ASN A 43 10.04 11.47 -4.09
C ASN A 43 10.93 10.43 -3.38
N TRP A 44 11.46 9.49 -4.14
CA TRP A 44 12.34 8.44 -3.62
C TRP A 44 13.76 8.96 -3.41
N THR A 45 14.11 9.23 -2.17
CA THR A 45 15.44 9.74 -1.82
C THR A 45 15.91 9.20 -0.45
N HIS A 46 17.22 9.12 -0.29
CA HIS A 46 17.85 8.83 1.00
C HIS A 46 18.18 10.10 1.81
N LYS A 47 17.85 11.27 1.27
CA LYS A 47 18.00 12.58 1.92
C LYS A 47 16.71 12.99 2.61
N GLU A 48 16.77 14.03 3.42
CA GLU A 48 15.61 14.56 4.17
C GLU A 48 14.62 15.35 3.30
N ASP A 49 14.92 15.59 2.03
CA ASP A 49 14.07 16.28 1.06
C ASP A 49 13.01 15.40 0.39
N GLY A 50 12.89 14.16 0.86
CA GLY A 50 11.87 13.22 0.38
C GLY A 50 10.48 13.53 0.90
N PHE A 51 9.50 12.99 0.20
CA PHE A 51 8.11 13.00 0.63
C PHE A 51 7.37 11.76 0.11
N PHE A 52 6.31 11.41 0.82
CA PHE A 52 5.41 10.33 0.43
C PHE A 52 3.98 10.73 0.80
N LYS A 53 3.14 10.96 -0.19
CA LYS A 53 1.75 11.38 0.00
C LYS A 53 0.80 10.39 -0.64
N ILE A 54 -0.28 10.07 0.04
CA ILE A 54 -1.32 9.18 -0.47
C ILE A 54 -2.68 9.86 -0.31
N TRP A 55 -3.42 9.92 -1.40
CA TRP A 55 -4.84 10.26 -1.41
C TRP A 55 -5.65 8.99 -1.60
N VAL A 56 -6.72 8.87 -0.85
CA VAL A 56 -7.70 7.80 -0.96
C VAL A 56 -9.05 8.46 -1.26
N ASN A 57 -9.65 8.11 -2.38
CA ASN A 57 -10.92 8.70 -2.83
C ASN A 57 -10.89 10.25 -2.75
N ASP A 58 -9.84 10.84 -3.34
CA ASP A 58 -9.54 12.27 -3.38
C ASP A 58 -9.23 12.96 -2.04
N LYS A 59 -9.20 12.23 -0.94
CA LYS A 59 -8.85 12.78 0.38
C LYS A 59 -7.40 12.43 0.72
N LEU A 60 -6.63 13.43 1.15
CA LEU A 60 -5.26 13.21 1.64
C LEU A 60 -5.32 12.35 2.91
N ALA A 61 -4.84 11.12 2.82
CA ALA A 61 -4.87 10.14 3.89
C ALA A 61 -3.52 9.96 4.58
N TYR A 62 -2.42 10.27 3.88
CA TYR A 62 -1.07 10.16 4.40
C TYR A 62 -0.18 11.26 3.82
N ASP A 63 0.56 11.94 4.68
CA ASP A 63 1.54 12.96 4.30
C ASP A 63 2.80 12.77 5.15
N TYR A 64 3.87 12.37 4.51
CA TYR A 64 5.17 12.14 5.15
C TYR A 64 6.25 12.97 4.46
N LYS A 65 7.15 13.54 5.25
CA LYS A 65 8.37 14.23 4.78
C LYS A 65 9.59 13.60 5.44
N GLY A 66 10.65 13.47 4.68
CA GLY A 66 11.90 12.88 5.12
C GLY A 66 12.40 11.81 4.17
N LYS A 67 13.33 11.00 4.64
CA LYS A 67 13.88 9.89 3.85
C LYS A 67 12.80 8.90 3.45
N THR A 68 12.75 8.55 2.16
CA THR A 68 11.78 7.60 1.62
C THR A 68 12.41 6.28 1.18
N LYS A 69 13.73 6.19 1.20
CA LYS A 69 14.47 4.95 0.96
C LYS A 69 15.83 4.96 1.65
N SER A 70 16.45 3.80 1.79
CA SER A 70 17.83 3.69 2.21
C SER A 70 18.79 3.99 1.04
N LYS A 71 20.01 4.44 1.35
CA LYS A 71 21.07 4.68 0.35
C LYS A 71 21.38 3.37 -0.40
N GLY A 72 21.53 3.44 -1.70
CA GLY A 72 21.83 2.29 -2.55
C GLY A 72 20.65 1.35 -2.86
N VAL A 73 19.49 1.54 -2.22
CA VAL A 73 18.31 0.72 -2.48
C VAL A 73 17.57 1.23 -3.71
N LYS A 74 17.25 0.34 -4.64
CA LYS A 74 16.33 0.60 -5.75
C LYS A 74 14.89 0.36 -5.27
N THR A 75 14.00 1.28 -5.58
CA THR A 75 12.57 1.14 -5.33
C THR A 75 11.84 0.89 -6.63
N TYR A 76 10.80 0.08 -6.56
CA TYR A 76 9.94 -0.21 -7.69
C TYR A 76 8.51 -0.46 -7.20
N TYR A 77 7.56 -0.17 -8.08
CA TYR A 77 6.15 -0.38 -7.77
C TYR A 77 5.74 -1.82 -8.04
N LYS A 78 5.00 -2.39 -7.10
CA LYS A 78 4.33 -3.69 -7.25
C LYS A 78 2.88 -3.58 -6.82
N PHE A 79 2.02 -4.32 -7.49
CA PHE A 79 0.64 -4.53 -7.07
C PHE A 79 0.26 -5.99 -7.28
N GLY A 80 -0.79 -6.44 -6.63
CA GLY A 80 -1.23 -7.82 -6.68
C GLY A 80 -1.46 -8.40 -5.30
N ILE A 81 -1.74 -9.70 -5.25
CA ILE A 81 -1.91 -10.45 -4.01
C ILE A 81 -0.58 -11.09 -3.63
N TYR A 82 -0.07 -10.73 -2.46
CA TYR A 82 1.08 -11.39 -1.87
C TYR A 82 0.61 -12.26 -0.70
N ARG A 83 0.69 -13.58 -0.88
CA ARG A 83 0.31 -14.57 0.15
C ARG A 83 1.55 -15.14 0.79
N SER A 84 1.80 -14.75 2.03
CA SER A 84 2.87 -15.28 2.86
C SER A 84 2.30 -16.16 3.99
N TRP A 85 3.14 -16.97 4.60
CA TRP A 85 2.79 -17.76 5.78
C TRP A 85 1.70 -18.83 5.55
N ILE A 86 1.56 -19.34 4.34
CA ILE A 86 0.57 -20.38 3.99
C ILE A 86 0.73 -21.62 4.86
N SER A 87 1.96 -22.10 5.06
CA SER A 87 2.25 -23.24 5.92
C SER A 87 1.82 -23.00 7.36
N LYS A 88 2.05 -21.78 7.85
CA LYS A 88 1.65 -21.38 9.20
C LYS A 88 0.13 -21.31 9.34
N TYR A 89 -0.56 -20.82 8.34
CA TYR A 89 -2.02 -20.84 8.31
C TYR A 89 -2.55 -22.26 8.41
N LYS A 90 -2.06 -23.19 7.58
CA LYS A 90 -2.46 -24.60 7.59
C LYS A 90 -2.19 -25.26 8.94
N SER A 91 -1.05 -24.95 9.57
CA SER A 91 -0.74 -25.45 10.90
C SER A 91 -1.74 -25.01 11.97
N TYR A 92 -2.11 -23.72 11.98
CA TYR A 92 -3.10 -23.21 12.93
C TYR A 92 -4.54 -23.64 12.65
N HIS A 93 -4.87 -23.98 11.43
CA HIS A 93 -6.23 -24.34 10.99
C HIS A 93 -6.38 -25.82 10.64
N LYS A 94 -5.61 -26.71 11.30
CA LYS A 94 -5.71 -28.16 11.17
C LYS A 94 -5.63 -28.66 9.71
N GLY A 95 -4.71 -28.11 8.93
CA GLY A 95 -4.48 -28.49 7.54
C GLY A 95 -5.48 -27.90 6.52
N LYS A 96 -6.40 -27.03 6.93
CA LYS A 96 -7.35 -26.40 6.01
C LYS A 96 -6.61 -25.53 4.99
N GLU A 97 -7.11 -25.55 3.76
CA GLU A 97 -6.62 -24.69 2.71
C GLU A 97 -6.88 -23.19 3.02
N VAL A 98 -5.99 -22.35 2.55
CA VAL A 98 -6.17 -20.90 2.66
C VAL A 98 -7.37 -20.47 1.83
N PRO A 99 -8.32 -19.70 2.38
CA PRO A 99 -9.49 -19.24 1.64
C PRO A 99 -9.11 -18.51 0.34
N THR A 100 -9.95 -18.64 -0.67
CA THR A 100 -9.80 -17.87 -1.91
C THR A 100 -9.86 -16.37 -1.61
N GLN A 101 -8.94 -15.64 -2.21
CA GLN A 101 -8.91 -14.17 -2.16
C GLN A 101 -8.98 -13.65 -3.60
N VAL A 102 -9.83 -12.67 -3.82
CA VAL A 102 -10.00 -11.99 -5.11
C VAL A 102 -9.82 -10.51 -4.90
N VAL A 103 -8.96 -9.91 -5.72
CA VAL A 103 -8.73 -8.46 -5.75
C VAL A 103 -8.78 -8.00 -7.21
N TYR A 104 -9.52 -6.97 -7.46
CA TYR A 104 -9.59 -6.33 -8.77
C TYR A 104 -8.72 -5.09 -8.79
N PHE A 105 -7.96 -4.94 -9.86
CA PHE A 105 -7.15 -3.77 -10.15
C PHE A 105 -7.59 -3.20 -11.49
N ASP A 106 -7.74 -1.90 -11.56
CA ASP A 106 -8.03 -1.19 -12.79
C ASP A 106 -7.24 0.12 -12.83
N GLU A 107 -7.01 0.62 -14.02
CA GLU A 107 -6.35 1.92 -14.26
C GLU A 107 -5.01 2.10 -13.52
N VAL A 108 -4.19 1.05 -13.47
CA VAL A 108 -2.86 1.12 -12.86
C VAL A 108 -1.93 1.92 -13.77
N ARG A 109 -1.57 3.10 -13.32
CA ARG A 109 -0.78 4.08 -14.08
C ARG A 109 0.38 4.63 -13.27
N SER A 110 1.44 5.03 -13.96
CA SER A 110 2.55 5.78 -13.38
C SER A 110 2.96 6.92 -14.31
N GLY A 111 3.44 8.00 -13.75
CA GLY A 111 3.85 9.17 -14.53
C GLY A 111 4.58 10.20 -13.67
N LYS A 112 5.15 11.20 -14.31
CA LYS A 112 5.88 12.28 -13.64
C LYS A 112 4.98 13.40 -13.12
N THR A 113 3.75 13.48 -13.60
CA THR A 113 2.78 14.50 -13.20
C THR A 113 1.44 13.88 -12.87
N LYS A 114 0.65 14.58 -12.06
CA LYS A 114 -0.70 14.16 -11.66
C LYS A 114 -1.60 13.97 -12.89
N GLU A 115 -1.55 14.87 -13.83
CA GLU A 115 -2.37 14.86 -15.06
C GLU A 115 -2.13 13.59 -15.88
N LYS A 116 -0.88 13.12 -15.95
CA LYS A 116 -0.54 11.89 -16.68
C LYS A 116 -1.09 10.62 -16.04
N VAL A 117 -1.28 10.60 -14.73
CA VAL A 117 -1.79 9.42 -14.03
C VAL A 117 -3.31 9.45 -13.88
N ILE A 118 -3.91 10.62 -13.69
CA ILE A 118 -5.37 10.77 -13.59
C ILE A 118 -6.00 10.70 -14.98
N GLY A 119 -5.40 11.35 -15.97
CA GLY A 119 -5.94 11.41 -17.33
C GLY A 119 -7.36 11.97 -17.36
N ASN A 120 -8.17 11.46 -18.28
CA ASN A 120 -9.56 11.86 -18.49
C ASN A 120 -10.57 11.06 -17.64
N LEU A 121 -10.15 10.44 -16.56
CA LEU A 121 -10.99 9.58 -15.72
C LEU A 121 -11.98 10.37 -14.82
N LYS A 122 -11.82 11.67 -14.82
CA LYS A 122 -12.68 12.55 -13.99
C LYS A 122 -13.26 13.66 -14.82
#